data_afa48a968d3ce8a7bfabdeb80b0353df
#
_entry.id   afa48a968d3ce8a7bfabdeb80b0353df
#
_cell.length_a   1.000
_cell.length_b   1.000
_cell.length_c   1.000
_cell.angle_alpha   90.00
_cell.angle_beta   90.00
_cell.angle_gamma   90.00
#
_symmetry.space_group_name_H-M   'P 1'
#
loop_
_entity.id
_entity.type
_entity.pdbx_description
1 polymer ?
#
loop_
_entity_poly.entity_id
_entity_poly.type
_entity_poly.pdbx_seq_one_letter_code
_entity_poly.pdbx_strand_id
1 'polypeptide(L)'
;MTSNKTVITTNDAPSAIGPYSQAITNGQLIFTAGQIAIDPKTGAIVPGNIEEQTHQVIRNIEAILRAIDVDLEAVMKTTVFMTNLSDFKRMNKVYEQYFADNPPARSALEVTAFPLGAQIEIECIAMK
;
A
#
# COMPACT_ATOMS: atom_id res chain seq x y z
N MET A 1 23.12 18.02 -13.47
CA MET A 1 22.08 17.06 -13.85
C MET A 1 20.88 17.17 -12.93
N THR A 2 19.71 17.36 -13.49
CA THR A 2 18.48 17.38 -12.70
C THR A 2 17.94 15.97 -12.56
N SER A 3 17.49 15.64 -11.36
CA SER A 3 16.81 14.38 -11.11
C SER A 3 15.35 14.51 -11.57
N ASN A 4 14.83 13.48 -12.27
CA ASN A 4 13.42 13.41 -12.62
C ASN A 4 12.58 12.82 -11.47
N LYS A 5 13.23 12.53 -10.35
CA LYS A 5 12.58 11.91 -9.21
C LYS A 5 11.92 12.97 -8.32
N THR A 6 10.64 12.82 -8.08
CA THR A 6 9.87 13.68 -7.18
C THR A 6 9.35 12.86 -6.01
N VAL A 7 9.52 13.36 -4.80
CA VAL A 7 9.01 12.73 -3.59
C VAL A 7 7.54 13.06 -3.43
N ILE A 8 6.72 12.04 -3.10
CA ILE A 8 5.31 12.21 -2.75
C ILE A 8 5.19 12.07 -1.24
N THR A 9 4.55 13.05 -0.60
CA THR A 9 4.33 13.07 0.84
C THR A 9 2.90 13.50 1.14
N THR A 10 2.24 12.81 2.07
CA THR A 10 0.90 13.18 2.53
C THR A 10 0.75 12.84 4.01
N ASN A 11 -0.05 13.64 4.71
CA ASN A 11 -0.42 13.37 6.10
C ASN A 11 -1.60 12.40 6.19
N ASP A 12 -2.22 12.04 5.05
CA ASP A 12 -3.36 11.13 5.02
C ASP A 12 -2.95 9.66 4.95
N ALA A 13 -1.64 9.40 4.98
CA ALA A 13 -1.06 8.07 5.09
C ALA A 13 0.03 8.11 6.17
N PRO A 14 0.45 6.95 6.68
CA PRO A 14 1.50 6.89 7.72
C PRO A 14 2.78 7.57 7.27
N SER A 15 3.37 8.38 8.16
CA SER A 15 4.64 9.06 7.90
C SER A 15 5.77 8.06 7.71
N ALA A 16 6.70 8.38 6.84
CA ALA A 16 7.94 7.60 6.72
C ALA A 16 8.78 7.79 7.98
N ILE A 17 9.14 6.68 8.62
CA ILE A 17 9.89 6.68 9.88
C ILE A 17 11.33 6.22 9.68
N GLY A 18 11.91 6.48 8.54
CA GLY A 18 13.26 6.10 8.21
C GLY A 18 13.72 6.79 6.93
N PRO A 19 14.86 6.38 6.39
CA PRO A 19 15.41 7.01 5.18
C PRO A 19 14.71 6.50 3.91
N TYR A 20 13.38 6.72 3.82
CA TYR A 20 12.59 6.36 2.65
C TYR A 20 11.44 7.36 2.48
N SER A 21 10.88 7.38 1.28
CA SER A 21 9.71 8.20 0.94
C SER A 21 8.46 7.35 0.90
N GLN A 22 7.30 7.95 1.18
CA GLN A 22 6.02 7.24 1.03
C GLN A 22 5.83 6.77 -0.41
N ALA A 23 6.20 7.59 -1.38
CA ALA A 23 6.23 7.23 -2.77
C ALA A 23 7.17 8.15 -3.56
N ILE A 24 7.53 7.68 -4.74
CA ILE A 24 8.39 8.41 -5.68
C ILE A 24 7.73 8.36 -7.06
N THR A 25 7.83 9.45 -7.80
CA THR A 25 7.37 9.50 -9.20
C THR A 25 8.42 10.16 -10.08
N ASN A 26 8.45 9.75 -11.35
CA ASN A 26 9.22 10.42 -12.40
C ASN A 26 8.30 11.28 -13.30
N GLY A 27 7.06 11.51 -12.86
CA GLY A 27 6.04 12.19 -13.66
C GLY A 27 5.11 11.25 -14.39
N GLN A 28 5.50 10.01 -14.60
CA GLN A 28 4.72 8.99 -15.29
C GLN A 28 4.53 7.75 -14.43
N LEU A 29 5.62 7.15 -13.97
CA LEU A 29 5.57 5.99 -13.06
C LEU A 29 5.57 6.45 -11.62
N ILE A 30 4.85 5.70 -10.78
CA ILE A 30 4.75 5.94 -9.35
C ILE A 30 5.11 4.64 -8.63
N PHE A 31 6.02 4.73 -7.68
CA PHE A 31 6.43 3.60 -6.85
C PHE A 31 6.12 3.94 -5.41
N THR A 32 5.29 3.14 -4.74
CA THR A 32 5.01 3.35 -3.31
C THR A 32 5.94 2.51 -2.46
N ALA A 33 6.25 3.00 -1.27
CA ALA A 33 6.78 2.16 -0.21
C ALA A 33 5.72 1.15 0.22
N GLY A 34 6.14 0.06 0.83
CA GLY A 34 5.22 -0.91 1.41
C GLY A 34 4.42 -0.28 2.54
N GLN A 35 3.10 -0.49 2.52
CA GLN A 35 2.20 0.01 3.54
C GLN A 35 1.73 -1.14 4.42
N ILE A 36 1.86 -0.97 5.73
CA ILE A 36 1.22 -1.82 6.73
C ILE A 36 -0.01 -1.10 7.28
N ALA A 37 -0.79 -1.78 8.11
CA ALA A 37 -2.12 -1.28 8.50
C ALA A 37 -2.09 -0.23 9.62
N ILE A 38 -1.21 0.75 9.52
CA ILE A 38 -1.15 1.87 10.45
C ILE A 38 -2.23 2.89 10.08
N ASP A 39 -3.04 3.27 11.07
CA ASP A 39 -3.97 4.39 10.92
C ASP A 39 -3.15 5.68 11.07
N PRO A 40 -3.11 6.56 10.06
CA PRO A 40 -2.32 7.79 10.14
C PRO A 40 -2.78 8.75 11.23
N LYS A 41 -4.02 8.61 11.71
CA LYS A 41 -4.54 9.47 12.78
C LYS A 41 -4.01 9.06 14.15
N THR A 42 -3.78 7.79 14.38
CA THR A 42 -3.34 7.25 15.68
C THR A 42 -1.87 6.85 15.71
N GLY A 43 -1.29 6.56 14.56
CA GLY A 43 0.07 6.04 14.46
C GLY A 43 0.20 4.58 14.85
N ALA A 44 -0.91 3.88 15.06
CA ALA A 44 -0.92 2.48 15.50
C ALA A 44 -1.61 1.59 14.46
N ILE A 45 -1.28 0.29 14.52
CA ILE A 45 -1.97 -0.72 13.71
C ILE A 45 -3.45 -0.72 14.10
N VAL A 46 -4.35 -0.74 13.11
CA VAL A 46 -5.78 -0.78 13.36
C VAL A 46 -6.15 -2.07 14.10
N PRO A 47 -7.12 -2.01 15.02
CA PRO A 47 -7.61 -3.23 15.67
C PRO A 47 -8.33 -4.12 14.66
N GLY A 48 -8.34 -5.42 14.91
CA GLY A 48 -9.03 -6.40 14.09
C GLY A 48 -8.08 -7.39 13.45
N ASN A 49 -8.59 -8.10 12.45
CA ASN A 49 -7.93 -9.21 11.80
C ASN A 49 -7.41 -8.80 10.41
N ILE A 50 -7.16 -9.81 9.57
CA ILE A 50 -6.60 -9.58 8.23
C ILE A 50 -7.51 -8.68 7.38
N GLU A 51 -8.84 -8.78 7.55
CA GLU A 51 -9.77 -7.97 6.78
C GLU A 51 -9.59 -6.48 7.06
N GLU A 52 -9.60 -6.08 8.35
CA GLU A 52 -9.45 -4.69 8.75
C GLU A 52 -8.08 -4.16 8.37
N GLN A 53 -7.05 -4.97 8.51
CA GLN A 53 -5.71 -4.59 8.12
C GLN A 53 -5.61 -4.39 6.60
N THR A 54 -6.21 -5.27 5.81
CA THR A 54 -6.20 -5.13 4.35
C THR A 54 -6.90 -3.85 3.91
N HIS A 55 -8.06 -3.53 4.51
CA HIS A 55 -8.74 -2.26 4.23
C HIS A 55 -7.82 -1.07 4.50
N GLN A 56 -7.18 -1.04 5.65
CA GLN A 56 -6.34 0.10 6.03
C GLN A 56 -5.13 0.24 5.12
N VAL A 57 -4.47 -0.86 4.77
CA VAL A 57 -3.31 -0.86 3.87
C VAL A 57 -3.69 -0.25 2.52
N ILE A 58 -4.81 -0.69 1.93
CA ILE A 58 -5.23 -0.19 0.62
C ILE A 58 -5.65 1.29 0.71
N ARG A 59 -6.30 1.69 1.79
CA ARG A 59 -6.62 3.11 2.02
C ARG A 59 -5.38 3.98 2.14
N ASN A 60 -4.33 3.46 2.76
CA ASN A 60 -3.06 4.18 2.85
C ASN A 60 -2.44 4.37 1.46
N ILE A 61 -2.46 3.34 0.63
CA ILE A 61 -1.99 3.44 -0.75
C ILE A 61 -2.83 4.46 -1.54
N GLU A 62 -4.16 4.39 -1.39
CA GLU A 62 -5.07 5.31 -2.06
C GLU A 62 -4.78 6.77 -1.67
N ALA A 63 -4.54 7.02 -0.39
CA ALA A 63 -4.21 8.36 0.10
C ALA A 63 -2.91 8.90 -0.51
N ILE A 64 -1.89 8.04 -0.63
CA ILE A 64 -0.62 8.40 -1.25
C ILE A 64 -0.83 8.79 -2.72
N LEU A 65 -1.59 7.99 -3.46
CA LEU A 65 -1.85 8.26 -4.87
C LEU A 65 -2.67 9.54 -5.06
N ARG A 66 -3.63 9.79 -4.19
CA ARG A 66 -4.45 11.00 -4.24
C ARG A 66 -3.65 12.28 -4.04
N ALA A 67 -2.52 12.20 -3.36
CA ALA A 67 -1.64 13.36 -3.16
C ALA A 67 -1.14 13.93 -4.51
N ILE A 68 -1.19 13.16 -5.58
CA ILE A 68 -0.82 13.60 -6.92
C ILE A 68 -1.97 13.38 -7.92
N ASP A 69 -3.21 13.41 -7.43
CA ASP A 69 -4.44 13.32 -8.23
C ASP A 69 -4.55 12.04 -9.04
N VAL A 70 -4.10 10.93 -8.46
CA VAL A 70 -4.17 9.58 -9.05
C VAL A 70 -5.01 8.70 -8.14
N ASP A 71 -5.77 7.79 -8.70
CA ASP A 71 -6.58 6.84 -7.93
C ASP A 71 -6.12 5.39 -8.16
N LEU A 72 -6.83 4.45 -7.52
CA LEU A 72 -6.46 3.03 -7.55
C LEU A 72 -6.55 2.41 -8.95
N GLU A 73 -7.32 2.99 -9.87
CA GLU A 73 -7.40 2.49 -11.24
C GLU A 73 -6.05 2.59 -11.98
N ALA A 74 -5.19 3.50 -11.53
CA ALA A 74 -3.89 3.69 -12.12
C ALA A 74 -2.86 2.63 -11.70
N VAL A 75 -3.19 1.78 -10.73
CA VAL A 75 -2.26 0.76 -10.21
C VAL A 75 -2.06 -0.33 -11.26
N MET A 76 -0.81 -0.56 -11.63
CA MET A 76 -0.42 -1.55 -12.63
C MET A 76 0.02 -2.86 -11.99
N LYS A 77 0.66 -2.78 -10.82
CA LYS A 77 1.23 -3.94 -10.14
C LYS A 77 1.14 -3.74 -8.63
N THR A 78 0.72 -4.80 -7.93
CA THR A 78 0.86 -4.87 -6.47
C THR A 78 1.74 -6.05 -6.09
N THR A 79 2.43 -5.92 -4.96
CA THR A 79 3.05 -7.04 -4.27
C THR A 79 2.46 -7.11 -2.88
N VAL A 80 1.89 -8.25 -2.53
CA VAL A 80 1.22 -8.49 -1.25
C VAL A 80 2.09 -9.43 -0.43
N PHE A 81 2.54 -8.95 0.73
CA PHE A 81 3.29 -9.76 1.69
C PHE A 81 2.38 -10.05 2.88
N MET A 82 2.34 -11.30 3.33
CA MET A 82 1.51 -11.71 4.47
C MET A 82 2.32 -12.56 5.43
N THR A 83 1.99 -12.51 6.71
CA THR A 83 2.63 -13.39 7.70
C THR A 83 1.98 -14.77 7.76
N ASN A 84 0.78 -14.92 7.19
CA ASN A 84 0.05 -16.18 7.21
C ASN A 84 -0.82 -16.32 5.96
N LEU A 85 -0.40 -17.14 5.00
CA LEU A 85 -1.15 -17.36 3.76
C LEU A 85 -2.46 -18.14 3.99
N SER A 86 -2.70 -18.70 5.18
CA SER A 86 -4.01 -19.26 5.51
C SER A 86 -5.11 -18.21 5.47
N ASP A 87 -4.76 -16.93 5.62
CA ASP A 87 -5.70 -15.80 5.56
C ASP A 87 -5.91 -15.28 4.13
N PHE A 88 -5.36 -15.93 3.13
CA PHE A 88 -5.35 -15.43 1.76
C PHE A 88 -6.75 -15.21 1.20
N LYS A 89 -7.69 -16.14 1.41
CA LYS A 89 -9.07 -16.00 0.93
C LYS A 89 -9.77 -14.80 1.55
N ARG A 90 -9.55 -14.58 2.84
CA ARG A 90 -10.15 -13.45 3.57
C ARG A 90 -9.56 -12.13 3.09
N MET A 91 -8.25 -12.10 2.86
CA MET A 91 -7.58 -10.94 2.27
C MET A 91 -8.15 -10.64 0.88
N ASN A 92 -8.28 -11.65 0.04
CA ASN A 92 -8.79 -11.49 -1.33
C ASN A 92 -10.19 -10.87 -1.37
N LYS A 93 -11.08 -11.23 -0.44
CA LYS A 93 -12.43 -10.66 -0.40
C LYS A 93 -12.42 -9.16 -0.20
N VAL A 94 -11.51 -8.66 0.61
CA VAL A 94 -11.34 -7.22 0.81
C VAL A 94 -10.66 -6.59 -0.41
N TYR A 95 -9.59 -7.21 -0.87
CA TYR A 95 -8.80 -6.73 -2.01
C TYR A 95 -9.68 -6.50 -3.25
N GLU A 96 -10.58 -7.44 -3.57
CA GLU A 96 -11.43 -7.32 -4.74
C GLU A 96 -12.44 -6.18 -4.65
N GLN A 97 -12.75 -5.69 -3.46
CA GLN A 97 -13.61 -4.52 -3.32
C GLN A 97 -12.97 -3.26 -3.89
N TYR A 98 -11.65 -3.24 -3.98
CA TYR A 98 -10.89 -2.09 -4.47
C TYR A 98 -10.36 -2.29 -5.89
N PHE A 99 -10.14 -3.54 -6.30
CA PHE A 99 -9.48 -3.88 -7.55
C PHE A 99 -10.29 -4.87 -8.40
N ALA A 100 -11.62 -4.76 -8.38
CA ALA A 100 -12.48 -5.70 -9.12
C ALA A 100 -12.38 -5.52 -10.63
N ASP A 101 -12.36 -4.26 -11.10
CA ASP A 101 -12.34 -3.95 -12.53
C ASP A 101 -10.90 -3.78 -13.01
N ASN A 102 -10.53 -4.57 -14.05
CA ASN A 102 -9.18 -4.53 -14.59
C ASN A 102 -8.12 -4.58 -13.49
N PRO A 103 -8.11 -5.64 -12.66
CA PRO A 103 -7.18 -5.70 -11.53
C PRO A 103 -5.73 -5.62 -11.97
N PRO A 104 -4.86 -5.01 -11.16
CA PRO A 104 -3.44 -4.97 -11.46
C PRO A 104 -2.83 -6.37 -11.44
N ALA A 105 -1.69 -6.54 -12.10
CA ALA A 105 -0.89 -7.74 -11.90
C ALA A 105 -0.49 -7.82 -10.43
N ARG A 106 -0.40 -9.03 -9.88
CA ARG A 106 -0.13 -9.21 -8.46
C ARG A 106 0.75 -10.41 -8.20
N SER A 107 1.67 -10.27 -7.26
CA SER A 107 2.35 -11.38 -6.60
C SER A 107 2.00 -11.34 -5.13
N ALA A 108 1.82 -12.51 -4.51
CA ALA A 108 1.55 -12.63 -3.09
C ALA A 108 2.45 -13.71 -2.51
N LEU A 109 3.02 -13.44 -1.33
CA LEU A 109 3.95 -14.37 -0.70
C LEU A 109 3.90 -14.22 0.83
N GLU A 110 4.32 -15.29 1.52
CA GLU A 110 4.42 -15.29 2.97
C GLU A 110 5.81 -14.82 3.39
N VAL A 111 5.85 -14.00 4.43
CA VAL A 111 7.10 -13.51 5.04
C VAL A 111 7.07 -13.79 6.54
N THR A 112 8.22 -13.69 7.19
CA THR A 112 8.35 -14.06 8.60
C THR A 112 7.61 -13.08 9.52
N ALA A 113 7.77 -11.77 9.33
CA ALA A 113 7.21 -10.77 10.24
C ALA A 113 7.27 -9.38 9.64
N PHE A 114 6.49 -8.47 10.23
CA PHE A 114 6.51 -7.03 9.98
C PHE A 114 6.69 -6.27 11.29
N PRO A 115 7.07 -4.99 11.23
CA PRO A 115 7.03 -4.14 12.42
C PRO A 115 5.63 -4.08 13.02
N LEU A 116 5.55 -3.86 14.34
CA LEU A 116 4.32 -3.62 15.09
C LEU A 116 3.30 -4.75 15.03
N GLY A 117 3.75 -5.97 14.68
CA GLY A 117 2.84 -7.12 14.60
C GLY A 117 1.85 -7.06 13.45
N ALA A 118 2.12 -6.28 12.41
CA ALA A 118 1.27 -6.23 11.23
C ALA A 118 1.20 -7.62 10.57
N GLN A 119 0.07 -7.90 9.93
CA GLN A 119 -0.20 -9.18 9.27
C GLN A 119 -0.07 -9.10 7.75
N ILE A 120 -0.04 -7.90 7.18
CA ILE A 120 -0.01 -7.68 5.74
C ILE A 120 0.73 -6.39 5.40
N GLU A 121 1.42 -6.41 4.27
CA GLU A 121 2.04 -5.24 3.67
C GLU A 121 1.78 -5.29 2.17
N ILE A 122 1.46 -4.15 1.57
CA ILE A 122 1.29 -4.05 0.13
C ILE A 122 2.09 -2.86 -0.39
N GLU A 123 2.79 -3.07 -1.47
CA GLU A 123 3.42 -2.01 -2.26
C GLU A 123 2.84 -2.01 -3.66
N CYS A 124 2.94 -0.90 -4.38
CA CYS A 124 2.42 -0.88 -5.74
C CYS A 124 3.27 -0.04 -6.68
N ILE A 125 3.06 -0.31 -7.96
CA ILE A 125 3.54 0.49 -9.08
C ILE A 125 2.29 0.99 -9.80
N ALA A 126 2.20 2.30 -9.99
CA ALA A 126 1.09 2.93 -10.69
C ALA A 126 1.63 3.80 -11.83
N MET A 127 0.74 4.21 -12.72
CA MET A 127 1.11 5.04 -13.86
C MET A 127 0.11 6.18 -13.98
N LYS A 128 0.64 7.39 -13.96
CA LYS A 128 -0.18 8.59 -14.08
C LYS A 128 -0.62 8.83 -15.51
#